data_cbbfa709dde35ed6edfd5d279f809b07
#
_entry.id   cbbfa709dde35ed6edfd5d279f809b07
#
_cell.length_a   1.000
_cell.length_b   1.000
_cell.length_c   1.000
_cell.angle_alpha   90.00
_cell.angle_beta   90.00
_cell.angle_gamma   90.00
#
_symmetry.space_group_name_H-M   'P 1'
#
loop_
_entity.id
_entity.type
_entity.pdbx_description
1 polymer ?
#
loop_
_entity_poly.entity_id
_entity_poly.type
_entity_poly.pdbx_seq_one_letter_code
_entity_poly.pdbx_strand_id
1 'polypeptide(L)'
;IAGEAANGEEGAEVIRRLSPDIIVTDLKMPRMDGVEMIAKLREQGNRAKFIILTAYGDFKYAQSAVKLGVSDYLLKPLKDGDLEQAVTRIIDQLEGDRLRQKEEEETPIFRFNADRKAKNKYVEQAIKQIREHYKEDINISTVAEQLQISEGYLSRVFKKETDYTFTTYLSYYRMKVAMELLKEGNLKVYEVADAAGYSDTAYFSAQFKKIVGIAPSEYQDRVRGH
;
A
#
# COMPACT_ATOMS: atom_id res chain seq x y z
N ILE A 1 -3.15 -27.62 9.21
CA ILE A 1 -2.01 -27.28 10.10
C ILE A 1 -0.74 -27.51 9.31
N ALA A 2 0.10 -26.46 9.18
CA ALA A 2 1.35 -26.52 8.42
C ALA A 2 2.53 -27.05 9.28
N GLY A 3 2.50 -26.80 10.59
CA GLY A 3 3.51 -27.26 11.54
C GLY A 3 3.11 -26.98 12.98
N GLU A 4 3.80 -27.63 13.90
CA GLU A 4 3.61 -27.51 15.33
C GLU A 4 4.96 -27.37 16.03
N ALA A 5 4.98 -26.75 17.23
CA ALA A 5 6.17 -26.55 18.04
C ALA A 5 5.81 -26.60 19.54
N ALA A 6 6.69 -27.10 20.37
CA ALA A 6 6.46 -27.26 21.80
C ALA A 6 6.88 -26.04 22.64
N ASN A 7 7.60 -25.09 22.10
CA ASN A 7 8.09 -23.87 22.77
C ASN A 7 8.38 -22.76 21.76
N GLY A 8 8.63 -21.54 22.25
CA GLY A 8 8.84 -20.37 21.38
C GLY A 8 10.11 -20.40 20.53
N GLU A 9 11.19 -21.06 20.98
CA GLU A 9 12.41 -21.18 20.18
C GLU A 9 12.19 -22.06 18.96
N GLU A 10 11.64 -23.25 19.18
CA GLU A 10 11.25 -24.18 18.11
C GLU A 10 10.17 -23.55 17.20
N GLY A 11 9.19 -22.86 17.81
CA GLY A 11 8.16 -22.13 17.07
C GLY A 11 8.74 -21.11 16.10
N ALA A 12 9.71 -20.30 16.53
CA ALA A 12 10.37 -19.33 15.67
C ALA A 12 11.13 -19.99 14.50
N GLU A 13 11.72 -21.17 14.69
CA GLU A 13 12.38 -21.92 13.62
C GLU A 13 11.37 -22.49 12.61
N VAL A 14 10.29 -23.10 13.10
CA VAL A 14 9.22 -23.63 12.26
C VAL A 14 8.57 -22.50 11.43
N ILE A 15 8.28 -21.36 12.05
CA ILE A 15 7.69 -20.19 11.39
C ILE A 15 8.61 -19.66 10.29
N ARG A 16 9.91 -19.55 10.53
CA ARG A 16 10.89 -19.13 9.51
C ARG A 16 10.96 -20.10 8.33
N ARG A 17 10.90 -21.41 8.60
CA ARG A 17 10.98 -22.44 7.55
C ARG A 17 9.71 -22.53 6.72
N LEU A 18 8.53 -22.45 7.35
CA LEU A 18 7.26 -22.68 6.68
C LEU A 18 6.56 -21.40 6.21
N SER A 19 6.96 -20.23 6.73
CA SER A 19 6.37 -18.93 6.42
C SER A 19 4.82 -18.93 6.45
N PRO A 20 4.18 -19.39 7.54
CA PRO A 20 2.73 -19.46 7.61
C PRO A 20 2.10 -18.08 7.65
N ASP A 21 0.88 -17.95 7.10
CA ASP A 21 0.10 -16.71 7.14
C ASP A 21 -0.50 -16.46 8.53
N ILE A 22 -0.90 -17.53 9.24
CA ILE A 22 -1.56 -17.47 10.55
C ILE A 22 -0.84 -18.37 11.54
N ILE A 23 -0.60 -17.85 12.74
CA ILE A 23 0.08 -18.56 13.83
C ILE A 23 -0.79 -18.47 15.07
N VAL A 24 -1.08 -19.62 15.68
CA VAL A 24 -1.73 -19.73 16.97
C VAL A 24 -0.66 -20.14 17.98
N THR A 25 -0.50 -19.37 19.04
CA THR A 25 0.52 -19.63 20.07
C THR A 25 -0.04 -19.48 21.46
N ASP A 26 0.45 -20.28 22.38
CA ASP A 26 0.25 -20.02 23.79
C ASP A 26 1.06 -18.78 24.22
N LEU A 27 0.55 -18.06 25.19
CA LEU A 27 1.28 -16.96 25.83
C LEU A 27 2.46 -17.49 26.63
N LYS A 28 2.21 -18.47 27.51
CA LYS A 28 3.21 -19.04 28.39
C LYS A 28 3.74 -20.37 27.88
N MET A 29 4.98 -20.34 27.41
CA MET A 29 5.71 -21.51 26.94
C MET A 29 7.08 -21.59 27.60
N PRO A 30 7.66 -22.80 27.75
CA PRO A 30 9.02 -22.94 28.27
C PRO A 30 10.06 -22.36 27.34
N ARG A 31 11.23 -21.96 27.87
CA ARG A 31 12.39 -21.37 27.17
C ARG A 31 12.15 -19.97 26.61
N MET A 32 11.19 -19.79 25.73
CA MET A 32 10.79 -18.53 25.13
C MET A 32 9.27 -18.46 25.15
N ASP A 33 8.72 -17.39 25.70
CA ASP A 33 7.27 -17.18 25.74
C ASP A 33 6.73 -16.68 24.38
N GLY A 34 5.38 -16.66 24.24
CA GLY A 34 4.75 -16.27 22.98
C GLY A 34 5.01 -14.80 22.61
N VAL A 35 5.10 -13.89 23.60
CA VAL A 35 5.36 -12.46 23.36
C VAL A 35 6.80 -12.24 22.91
N GLU A 36 7.76 -12.88 23.56
CA GLU A 36 9.18 -12.84 23.16
C GLU A 36 9.38 -13.40 21.76
N MET A 37 8.74 -14.52 21.44
CA MET A 37 8.78 -15.12 20.10
C MET A 37 8.25 -14.14 19.04
N ILE A 38 7.09 -13.53 19.28
CA ILE A 38 6.47 -12.58 18.35
C ILE A 38 7.38 -11.36 18.17
N ALA A 39 7.90 -10.78 19.26
CA ALA A 39 8.81 -9.63 19.20
C ALA A 39 10.02 -9.92 18.31
N LYS A 40 10.70 -11.04 18.53
CA LYS A 40 11.84 -11.49 17.75
C LYS A 40 11.52 -11.70 16.26
N LEU A 41 10.35 -12.25 15.96
CA LEU A 41 9.90 -12.44 14.58
C LEU A 41 9.54 -11.11 13.92
N ARG A 42 8.92 -10.17 14.63
CA ARG A 42 8.63 -8.80 14.13
C ARG A 42 9.89 -8.02 13.82
N GLU A 43 10.92 -8.08 14.66
CA GLU A 43 12.23 -7.49 14.40
C GLU A 43 12.89 -8.04 13.12
N GLN A 44 12.61 -9.29 12.78
CA GLN A 44 13.06 -9.95 11.54
C GLN A 44 12.15 -9.67 10.33
N GLY A 45 11.16 -8.79 10.46
CA GLY A 45 10.25 -8.41 9.37
C GLY A 45 9.13 -9.41 9.10
N ASN A 46 8.87 -10.39 9.98
CA ASN A 46 7.77 -11.32 9.84
C ASN A 46 6.43 -10.59 9.97
N ARG A 47 5.51 -10.80 9.01
CA ARG A 47 4.19 -10.15 8.95
C ARG A 47 3.02 -11.11 9.20
N ALA A 48 3.28 -12.35 9.61
CA ALA A 48 2.23 -13.31 9.89
C ALA A 48 1.22 -12.78 10.91
N LYS A 49 -0.01 -13.22 10.83
CA LYS A 49 -1.09 -12.90 11.77
C LYS A 49 -0.98 -13.83 12.97
N PHE A 50 -0.95 -13.26 14.17
CA PHE A 50 -0.83 -14.04 15.41
C PHE A 50 -2.15 -14.04 16.19
N ILE A 51 -2.56 -15.21 16.64
CA ILE A 51 -3.61 -15.43 17.65
C ILE A 51 -2.91 -15.94 18.91
N ILE A 52 -3.06 -15.21 20.01
CA ILE A 52 -2.50 -15.64 21.32
C ILE A 52 -3.56 -16.35 22.14
N LEU A 53 -3.21 -17.52 22.67
CA LEU A 53 -4.00 -18.20 23.68
C LEU A 53 -3.48 -17.80 25.08
N THR A 54 -4.38 -17.37 25.99
CA THR A 54 -3.98 -16.84 27.29
C THR A 54 -4.89 -17.36 28.40
N ALA A 55 -4.37 -17.49 29.61
CA ALA A 55 -5.16 -17.79 30.79
C ALA A 55 -5.69 -16.52 31.47
N TYR A 56 -6.73 -16.65 32.30
CA TYR A 56 -7.30 -15.55 33.08
C TYR A 56 -6.24 -14.94 34.00
N GLY A 57 -6.00 -13.63 33.92
CA GLY A 57 -5.01 -12.91 34.75
C GLY A 57 -3.75 -12.40 34.05
N ASP A 58 -3.53 -12.75 32.80
CA ASP A 58 -2.36 -12.32 32.03
C ASP A 58 -2.55 -10.96 31.29
N PHE A 59 -3.39 -10.06 31.83
CA PHE A 59 -3.77 -8.78 31.22
C PHE A 59 -2.57 -7.87 30.86
N LYS A 60 -1.50 -7.86 31.66
CA LYS A 60 -0.29 -7.10 31.36
C LYS A 60 0.42 -7.58 30.10
N TYR A 61 0.37 -8.88 29.81
CA TYR A 61 0.93 -9.47 28.60
C TYR A 61 0.05 -9.21 27.38
N ALA A 62 -1.28 -9.20 27.54
CA ALA A 62 -2.20 -8.83 26.47
C ALA A 62 -1.93 -7.40 25.96
N GLN A 63 -1.63 -6.46 26.86
CA GLN A 63 -1.27 -5.08 26.49
C GLN A 63 0.05 -5.00 25.69
N SER A 64 1.04 -5.83 26.03
CA SER A 64 2.29 -5.93 25.28
C SER A 64 2.07 -6.56 23.90
N ALA A 65 1.23 -7.57 23.82
CA ALA A 65 0.86 -8.22 22.55
C ALA A 65 0.18 -7.26 21.56
N VAL A 66 -0.70 -6.37 22.05
CA VAL A 66 -1.34 -5.33 21.22
C VAL A 66 -0.28 -4.43 20.55
N LYS A 67 0.77 -4.04 21.26
CA LYS A 67 1.88 -3.24 20.70
C LYS A 67 2.68 -3.96 19.62
N LEU A 68 2.66 -5.29 19.61
CA LEU A 68 3.34 -6.13 18.61
C LEU A 68 2.45 -6.46 17.41
N GLY A 69 1.26 -5.86 17.31
CA GLY A 69 0.36 -6.07 16.19
C GLY A 69 -0.20 -7.50 16.10
N VAL A 70 -0.58 -8.07 17.26
CA VAL A 70 -1.28 -9.36 17.33
C VAL A 70 -2.69 -9.19 16.79
N SER A 71 -3.16 -10.14 16.00
CA SER A 71 -4.45 -10.05 15.30
C SER A 71 -5.63 -10.38 16.21
N ASP A 72 -5.46 -11.30 17.16
CA ASP A 72 -6.49 -11.67 18.14
C ASP A 72 -5.88 -12.32 19.37
N TYR A 73 -6.64 -12.40 20.47
CA TYR A 73 -6.30 -13.17 21.66
C TYR A 73 -7.53 -13.90 22.18
N LEU A 74 -7.37 -15.15 22.59
CA LEU A 74 -8.43 -16.00 23.09
C LEU A 74 -8.14 -16.47 24.52
N LEU A 75 -9.15 -16.41 25.37
CA LEU A 75 -9.05 -16.85 26.77
C LEU A 75 -9.25 -18.36 26.89
N LYS A 76 -8.37 -19.01 27.63
CA LYS A 76 -8.54 -20.41 28.02
C LYS A 76 -9.47 -20.54 29.27
N PRO A 77 -10.35 -21.55 29.34
CA PRO A 77 -10.58 -22.58 28.33
C PRO A 77 -11.33 -22.05 27.12
N LEU A 78 -10.92 -22.47 25.91
CA LEU A 78 -11.59 -22.11 24.69
C LEU A 78 -13.00 -22.71 24.65
N LYS A 79 -13.99 -21.95 24.20
CA LYS A 79 -15.31 -22.47 23.86
C LYS A 79 -15.30 -23.03 22.46
N ASP A 80 -16.23 -23.92 22.18
CA ASP A 80 -16.41 -24.47 20.85
C ASP A 80 -16.65 -23.33 19.82
N GLY A 81 -15.85 -23.30 18.80
CA GLY A 81 -15.95 -22.30 17.72
C GLY A 81 -15.13 -21.01 17.92
N ASP A 82 -14.58 -20.74 19.11
CA ASP A 82 -13.83 -19.49 19.36
C ASP A 82 -12.61 -19.37 18.43
N LEU A 83 -11.85 -20.44 18.29
CA LEU A 83 -10.65 -20.47 17.45
C LEU A 83 -11.02 -20.40 15.97
N GLU A 84 -12.02 -21.18 15.56
CA GLU A 84 -12.50 -21.19 14.18
C GLU A 84 -12.99 -19.79 13.73
N GLN A 85 -13.72 -19.10 14.60
CA GLN A 85 -14.21 -17.74 14.31
C GLN A 85 -13.06 -16.74 14.20
N ALA A 86 -12.05 -16.82 15.10
CA ALA A 86 -10.88 -15.96 15.06
C ALA A 86 -10.07 -16.19 13.78
N VAL A 87 -9.83 -17.45 13.42
CA VAL A 87 -9.13 -17.81 12.17
C VAL A 87 -9.90 -17.36 10.94
N THR A 88 -11.22 -17.57 10.89
CA THR A 88 -12.06 -17.14 9.77
C THR A 88 -11.99 -15.64 9.58
N ARG A 89 -12.14 -14.83 10.63
CA ARG A 89 -11.98 -13.36 10.53
C ARG A 89 -10.64 -12.95 9.93
N ILE A 90 -9.56 -13.63 10.33
CA ILE A 90 -8.22 -13.32 9.80
C ILE A 90 -8.09 -13.75 8.35
N ILE A 91 -8.65 -14.89 7.94
CA ILE A 91 -8.68 -15.34 6.55
C ILE A 91 -9.40 -14.32 5.68
N ASP A 92 -10.61 -13.88 6.08
CA ASP A 92 -11.39 -12.88 5.35
C ASP A 92 -10.62 -11.57 5.18
N GLN A 93 -9.89 -11.13 6.21
CA GLN A 93 -9.01 -9.97 6.13
C GLN A 93 -7.86 -10.17 5.13
N LEU A 94 -7.17 -11.30 5.21
CA LEU A 94 -6.04 -11.61 4.30
C LEU A 94 -6.49 -11.73 2.83
N GLU A 95 -7.64 -12.34 2.60
CA GLU A 95 -8.22 -12.45 1.26
C GLU A 95 -8.65 -11.09 0.72
N GLY A 96 -9.30 -10.26 1.56
CA GLY A 96 -9.64 -8.89 1.22
C GLY A 96 -8.41 -8.05 0.87
N ASP A 97 -7.32 -8.18 1.61
CA ASP A 97 -6.06 -7.49 1.35
C ASP A 97 -5.39 -7.99 0.05
N ARG A 98 -5.40 -9.29 -0.21
CA ARG A 98 -4.89 -9.89 -1.46
C ARG A 98 -5.69 -9.46 -2.70
N LEU A 99 -7.02 -9.39 -2.59
CA LEU A 99 -7.87 -8.91 -3.68
C LEU A 99 -7.61 -7.43 -3.97
N ARG A 100 -7.49 -6.60 -2.94
CA ARG A 100 -7.13 -5.18 -3.09
C ARG A 100 -5.76 -4.98 -3.73
N GLN A 101 -4.75 -5.74 -3.32
CA GLN A 101 -3.42 -5.68 -3.95
C GLN A 101 -3.46 -6.04 -5.43
N LYS A 102 -4.24 -7.05 -5.82
CA LYS A 102 -4.43 -7.41 -7.23
C LYS A 102 -5.12 -6.29 -8.01
N GLU A 103 -6.20 -5.72 -7.48
CA GLU A 103 -6.90 -4.58 -8.10
C GLU A 103 -5.97 -3.36 -8.26
N GLU A 104 -5.14 -3.08 -7.26
CA GLU A 104 -4.13 -2.04 -7.33
C GLU A 104 -3.07 -2.35 -8.40
N GLU A 105 -2.52 -3.56 -8.46
CA GLU A 105 -1.54 -3.97 -9.47
C GLU A 105 -2.11 -3.95 -10.89
N GLU A 106 -3.40 -4.17 -11.10
CA GLU A 106 -4.08 -4.11 -12.40
C GLU A 106 -4.40 -2.68 -12.83
N THR A 107 -4.52 -1.73 -11.90
CA THR A 107 -4.84 -0.34 -12.21
C THR A 107 -3.63 0.37 -12.85
N PRO A 108 -3.76 0.96 -14.05
CA PRO A 108 -2.63 1.49 -14.82
C PRO A 108 -1.76 2.51 -14.07
N ILE A 109 -2.35 3.30 -13.15
CA ILE A 109 -1.62 4.30 -12.36
C ILE A 109 -0.54 3.69 -11.46
N PHE A 110 -0.75 2.48 -10.92
CA PHE A 110 0.25 1.83 -10.07
C PHE A 110 1.42 1.26 -10.87
N ARG A 111 1.22 0.97 -12.16
CA ARG A 111 2.29 0.60 -13.10
C ARG A 111 3.00 1.82 -13.71
N PHE A 112 2.42 3.00 -13.58
CA PHE A 112 2.99 4.23 -14.13
C PHE A 112 4.29 4.58 -13.41
N ASN A 113 5.38 4.64 -14.19
CA ASN A 113 6.70 5.03 -13.68
C ASN A 113 7.03 6.45 -14.15
N ALA A 114 6.89 7.40 -13.23
CA ALA A 114 7.22 8.81 -13.46
C ALA A 114 8.72 9.05 -13.70
N ASP A 115 9.61 8.16 -13.23
CA ASP A 115 11.06 8.28 -13.31
C ASP A 115 11.68 7.55 -14.51
N ARG A 116 10.84 6.99 -15.39
CA ARG A 116 11.29 6.33 -16.61
C ARG A 116 12.13 7.28 -17.45
N LYS A 117 13.34 6.86 -17.80
CA LYS A 117 14.19 7.57 -18.74
C LYS A 117 13.77 7.25 -20.17
N ALA A 118 13.57 8.28 -20.98
CA ALA A 118 13.29 8.12 -22.40
C ALA A 118 14.61 8.03 -23.19
N LYS A 119 14.60 7.28 -24.30
CA LYS A 119 15.75 7.19 -25.21
C LYS A 119 15.78 8.36 -26.18
N ASN A 120 14.60 8.84 -26.58
CA ASN A 120 14.47 9.99 -27.48
C ASN A 120 14.64 11.29 -26.69
N LYS A 121 15.56 12.14 -27.10
CA LYS A 121 15.86 13.42 -26.42
C LYS A 121 14.66 14.36 -26.29
N TYR A 122 13.76 14.36 -27.28
CA TYR A 122 12.56 15.21 -27.21
C TYR A 122 11.53 14.68 -26.25
N VAL A 123 11.41 13.36 -26.14
CA VAL A 123 10.54 12.73 -25.12
C VAL A 123 11.09 12.99 -23.72
N GLU A 124 12.41 12.87 -23.52
CA GLU A 124 13.07 13.20 -22.25
C GLU A 124 12.81 14.65 -21.84
N GLN A 125 12.95 15.60 -22.80
CA GLN A 125 12.66 17.02 -22.55
C GLN A 125 11.18 17.27 -22.25
N ALA A 126 10.26 16.61 -22.96
CA ALA A 126 8.83 16.71 -22.69
C ALA A 126 8.45 16.18 -21.31
N ILE A 127 9.04 15.05 -20.86
CA ILE A 127 8.87 14.52 -19.50
C ILE A 127 9.41 15.51 -18.46
N LYS A 128 10.57 16.13 -18.74
CA LYS A 128 11.14 17.16 -17.86
C LYS A 128 10.19 18.36 -17.73
N GLN A 129 9.62 18.84 -18.84
CA GLN A 129 8.62 19.92 -18.83
C GLN A 129 7.39 19.53 -18.00
N ILE A 130 6.89 18.31 -18.12
CA ILE A 130 5.79 17.83 -17.27
C ILE A 130 6.18 17.92 -15.79
N ARG A 131 7.35 17.45 -15.39
CA ARG A 131 7.82 17.45 -14.00
C ARG A 131 7.95 18.86 -13.42
N GLU A 132 8.44 19.79 -14.21
CA GLU A 132 8.69 21.17 -13.77
C GLU A 132 7.41 22.02 -13.76
N HIS A 133 6.47 21.75 -14.69
CA HIS A 133 5.30 22.60 -14.93
C HIS A 133 3.95 21.88 -14.81
N TYR A 134 3.89 20.71 -14.15
CA TYR A 134 2.64 19.92 -14.05
C TYR A 134 1.47 20.68 -13.43
N LYS A 135 1.71 21.70 -12.61
CA LYS A 135 0.66 22.53 -12.02
C LYS A 135 0.03 23.50 -13.00
N GLU A 136 0.75 23.83 -14.04
CA GLU A 136 0.36 24.80 -15.06
C GLU A 136 -0.47 24.13 -16.17
N ASP A 137 -1.12 24.95 -17.02
CA ASP A 137 -1.85 24.45 -18.18
C ASP A 137 -0.90 24.20 -19.35
N ILE A 138 -0.10 23.12 -19.23
CA ILE A 138 0.81 22.66 -20.28
C ILE A 138 0.14 21.67 -21.21
N ASN A 139 0.46 21.77 -22.49
CA ASN A 139 -0.03 20.86 -23.51
C ASN A 139 1.08 20.49 -24.51
N ILE A 140 0.84 19.46 -25.32
CA ILE A 140 1.85 18.93 -26.22
C ILE A 140 2.23 19.93 -27.32
N SER A 141 1.30 20.80 -27.73
CA SER A 141 1.53 21.81 -28.76
C SER A 141 2.56 22.85 -28.30
N THR A 142 2.38 23.41 -27.11
CA THR A 142 3.32 24.36 -26.50
C THR A 142 4.70 23.76 -26.29
N VAL A 143 4.76 22.50 -25.85
CA VAL A 143 6.03 21.78 -25.63
C VAL A 143 6.72 21.53 -27.01
N ALA A 144 5.98 21.11 -28.03
CA ALA A 144 6.54 20.87 -29.36
C ALA A 144 7.12 22.18 -29.99
N GLU A 145 6.40 23.31 -29.81
CA GLU A 145 6.86 24.62 -30.24
C GLU A 145 8.18 25.03 -29.58
N GLN A 146 8.27 24.87 -28.25
CA GLN A 146 9.51 25.14 -27.49
C GLN A 146 10.69 24.26 -27.95
N LEU A 147 10.38 23.00 -28.31
CA LEU A 147 11.38 22.05 -28.81
C LEU A 147 11.69 22.23 -30.33
N GLN A 148 11.02 23.16 -31.01
CA GLN A 148 11.16 23.44 -32.47
C GLN A 148 10.92 22.19 -33.33
N ILE A 149 9.91 21.39 -32.99
CA ILE A 149 9.47 20.19 -33.73
C ILE A 149 7.97 20.21 -33.94
N SER A 150 7.48 19.40 -34.88
CA SER A 150 6.03 19.29 -35.08
C SER A 150 5.34 18.54 -33.94
N GLU A 151 4.15 18.99 -33.56
CA GLU A 151 3.30 18.33 -32.54
C GLU A 151 3.05 16.86 -32.90
N GLY A 152 2.75 16.57 -34.18
CA GLY A 152 2.49 15.20 -34.64
C GLY A 152 3.71 14.28 -34.48
N TYR A 153 4.92 14.82 -34.68
CA TYR A 153 6.13 14.04 -34.41
C TYR A 153 6.28 13.76 -32.92
N LEU A 154 6.19 14.81 -32.09
CA LEU A 154 6.31 14.64 -30.63
C LEU A 154 5.25 13.69 -30.09
N SER A 155 3.99 13.83 -30.47
CA SER A 155 2.89 12.97 -30.06
C SER A 155 3.15 11.50 -30.35
N ARG A 156 3.62 11.19 -31.56
CA ARG A 156 3.93 9.83 -31.99
C ARG A 156 5.07 9.21 -31.21
N VAL A 157 6.22 9.93 -31.07
CA VAL A 157 7.39 9.38 -30.37
C VAL A 157 7.16 9.31 -28.87
N PHE A 158 6.43 10.26 -28.30
CA PHE A 158 6.06 10.25 -26.89
C PHE A 158 5.20 9.03 -26.54
N LYS A 159 4.12 8.78 -27.31
CA LYS A 159 3.27 7.62 -27.11
C LYS A 159 4.03 6.31 -27.32
N LYS A 160 4.92 6.25 -28.33
CA LYS A 160 5.72 5.04 -28.60
C LYS A 160 6.68 4.70 -27.45
N GLU A 161 7.27 5.69 -26.79
CA GLU A 161 8.24 5.45 -25.72
C GLU A 161 7.62 5.33 -24.34
N THR A 162 6.52 6.06 -24.07
CA THR A 162 5.91 6.10 -22.74
C THR A 162 4.72 5.17 -22.60
N ASP A 163 4.16 4.68 -23.72
CA ASP A 163 2.88 3.95 -23.83
C ASP A 163 1.64 4.82 -23.56
N TYR A 164 1.82 6.12 -23.26
CA TYR A 164 0.75 7.07 -22.93
C TYR A 164 0.73 8.26 -23.89
N THR A 165 -0.44 8.89 -24.08
CA THR A 165 -0.50 10.22 -24.67
C THR A 165 0.08 11.24 -23.69
N PHE A 166 0.52 12.41 -24.16
CA PHE A 166 1.02 13.48 -23.31
C PHE A 166 0.02 13.88 -22.21
N THR A 167 -1.24 14.05 -22.58
CA THR A 167 -2.31 14.41 -21.62
C THR A 167 -2.54 13.30 -20.57
N THR A 168 -2.52 12.03 -20.98
CA THR A 168 -2.65 10.91 -20.05
C THR A 168 -1.45 10.84 -19.11
N TYR A 169 -0.25 11.03 -19.62
CA TYR A 169 0.99 11.04 -18.83
C TYR A 169 0.95 12.17 -17.79
N LEU A 170 0.59 13.40 -18.21
CA LEU A 170 0.43 14.55 -17.31
C LEU A 170 -0.61 14.26 -16.21
N SER A 171 -1.78 13.69 -16.58
CA SER A 171 -2.81 13.32 -15.62
C SER A 171 -2.30 12.30 -14.62
N TYR A 172 -1.58 11.27 -15.06
CA TYR A 172 -1.01 10.25 -14.17
C TYR A 172 0.09 10.82 -13.28
N TYR A 173 0.92 11.72 -13.80
CA TYR A 173 1.92 12.41 -13.01
C TYR A 173 1.29 13.21 -11.86
N ARG A 174 0.26 14.03 -12.18
CA ARG A 174 -0.52 14.78 -11.19
C ARG A 174 -1.15 13.86 -10.14
N MET A 175 -1.69 12.71 -10.55
CA MET A 175 -2.26 11.74 -9.60
C MET A 175 -1.20 11.09 -8.71
N LYS A 176 0.00 10.80 -9.22
CA LYS A 176 1.11 10.31 -8.39
C LYS A 176 1.51 11.33 -7.33
N VAL A 177 1.63 12.61 -7.69
CA VAL A 177 1.89 13.69 -6.73
C VAL A 177 0.77 13.77 -5.69
N ALA A 178 -0.49 13.71 -6.11
CA ALA A 178 -1.63 13.72 -5.18
C ALA A 178 -1.60 12.53 -4.21
N MET A 179 -1.29 11.34 -4.70
CA MET A 179 -1.18 10.13 -3.87
C MET A 179 -0.08 10.25 -2.81
N GLU A 180 1.08 10.81 -3.15
CA GLU A 180 2.16 11.05 -2.17
C GLU A 180 1.75 12.08 -1.11
N LEU A 181 1.13 13.20 -1.52
CA LEU A 181 0.63 14.21 -0.58
C LEU A 181 -0.46 13.67 0.37
N LEU A 182 -1.35 12.81 -0.14
CA LEU A 182 -2.36 12.15 0.68
C LEU A 182 -1.75 11.17 1.70
N LYS A 183 -0.65 10.47 1.33
CA LYS A 183 0.09 9.58 2.25
C LYS A 183 0.74 10.35 3.38
N GLU A 184 1.33 11.51 3.12
CA GLU A 184 1.93 12.36 4.15
C GLU A 184 0.88 12.83 5.17
N GLY A 185 -0.39 12.91 4.76
CA GLY A 185 -1.52 13.13 5.65
C GLY A 185 -1.66 14.55 6.22
N ASN A 186 -0.81 15.48 5.84
CA ASN A 186 -0.76 16.84 6.40
C ASN A 186 -1.74 17.81 5.75
N LEU A 187 -2.27 17.46 4.56
CA LEU A 187 -3.12 18.33 3.74
C LEU A 187 -4.56 17.81 3.67
N LYS A 188 -5.50 18.72 3.56
CA LYS A 188 -6.89 18.42 3.23
C LYS A 188 -7.02 18.16 1.73
N VAL A 189 -8.06 17.44 1.31
CA VAL A 189 -8.26 17.04 -0.09
C VAL A 189 -8.24 18.22 -1.06
N TYR A 190 -8.81 19.37 -0.71
CA TYR A 190 -8.79 20.57 -1.56
C TYR A 190 -7.38 21.17 -1.71
N GLU A 191 -6.55 21.12 -0.65
CA GLU A 191 -5.15 21.56 -0.70
C GLU A 191 -4.31 20.62 -1.57
N VAL A 192 -4.58 19.32 -1.50
CA VAL A 192 -3.96 18.33 -2.37
C VAL A 192 -4.35 18.54 -3.83
N ALA A 193 -5.63 18.89 -4.11
CA ALA A 193 -6.09 19.20 -5.46
C ALA A 193 -5.29 20.36 -6.06
N ASP A 194 -5.18 21.47 -5.33
CA ASP A 194 -4.42 22.65 -5.74
C ASP A 194 -2.93 22.32 -5.95
N ALA A 195 -2.32 21.63 -4.99
CA ALA A 195 -0.92 21.21 -5.05
C ALA A 195 -0.63 20.25 -6.21
N ALA A 196 -1.63 19.47 -6.64
CA ALA A 196 -1.54 18.58 -7.80
C ALA A 196 -1.89 19.27 -9.15
N GLY A 197 -2.19 20.57 -9.14
CA GLY A 197 -2.47 21.36 -10.35
C GLY A 197 -3.92 21.28 -10.82
N TYR A 198 -4.87 21.11 -9.87
CA TYR A 198 -6.32 21.14 -10.14
C TYR A 198 -6.97 22.30 -9.40
N SER A 199 -7.54 23.24 -10.15
CA SER A 199 -8.26 24.41 -9.60
C SER A 199 -9.66 24.05 -9.08
N ASP A 200 -10.24 22.94 -9.52
CA ASP A 200 -11.57 22.45 -9.11
C ASP A 200 -11.44 21.13 -8.34
N THR A 201 -11.78 21.17 -7.06
CA THR A 201 -11.71 20.00 -6.16
C THR A 201 -12.70 18.89 -6.53
N ALA A 202 -13.87 19.23 -7.09
CA ALA A 202 -14.86 18.23 -7.50
C ALA A 202 -14.36 17.49 -8.75
N TYR A 203 -13.84 18.23 -9.72
CA TYR A 203 -13.21 17.64 -10.91
C TYR A 203 -12.00 16.77 -10.52
N PHE A 204 -11.13 17.26 -9.63
CA PHE A 204 -10.01 16.49 -9.09
C PHE A 204 -10.49 15.17 -8.48
N SER A 205 -11.50 15.21 -7.59
CA SER A 205 -12.00 14.02 -6.91
C SER A 205 -12.58 12.99 -7.88
N ALA A 206 -13.29 13.45 -8.92
CA ALA A 206 -13.81 12.59 -9.97
C ALA A 206 -12.67 11.95 -10.81
N GLN A 207 -11.64 12.73 -11.19
CA GLN A 207 -10.48 12.21 -11.92
C GLN A 207 -9.64 11.25 -11.07
N PHE A 208 -9.44 11.57 -9.79
CA PHE A 208 -8.72 10.70 -8.86
C PHE A 208 -9.44 9.35 -8.74
N LYS A 209 -10.74 9.35 -8.47
CA LYS A 209 -11.54 8.11 -8.41
C LYS A 209 -11.50 7.33 -9.72
N LYS A 210 -11.55 8.01 -10.87
CA LYS A 210 -11.47 7.36 -12.20
C LYS A 210 -10.12 6.69 -12.45
N ILE A 211 -9.03 7.32 -12.01
CA ILE A 211 -7.64 6.88 -12.30
C ILE A 211 -7.13 5.92 -11.22
N VAL A 212 -7.43 6.18 -9.94
CA VAL A 212 -6.93 5.42 -8.78
C VAL A 212 -7.91 4.33 -8.34
N GLY A 213 -9.18 4.45 -8.72
CA GLY A 213 -10.24 3.49 -8.38
C GLY A 213 -11.09 3.87 -7.17
N ILE A 214 -10.58 4.70 -6.25
CA ILE A 214 -11.25 5.13 -5.02
C ILE A 214 -11.21 6.65 -4.86
N ALA A 215 -12.05 7.20 -3.98
CA ALA A 215 -12.05 8.63 -3.71
C ALA A 215 -10.78 9.08 -2.95
N PRO A 216 -10.33 10.36 -3.10
CA PRO A 216 -9.14 10.86 -2.40
C PRO A 216 -9.22 10.74 -0.87
N SER A 217 -10.38 11.01 -0.27
CA SER A 217 -10.58 10.85 1.18
C SER A 217 -10.46 9.39 1.61
N GLU A 218 -11.07 8.49 0.87
CA GLU A 218 -10.97 7.04 1.12
C GLU A 218 -9.52 6.54 0.98
N TYR A 219 -8.78 7.04 -0.01
CA TYR A 219 -7.36 6.73 -0.18
C TYR A 219 -6.55 7.22 1.02
N GLN A 220 -6.80 8.47 1.48
CA GLN A 220 -6.12 9.06 2.64
C GLN A 220 -6.37 8.26 3.92
N ASP A 221 -7.62 7.85 4.17
CA ASP A 221 -7.98 7.04 5.34
C ASP A 221 -7.30 5.66 5.32
N ARG A 222 -7.21 5.02 4.15
CA ARG A 222 -6.54 3.72 3.97
C ARG A 222 -5.04 3.79 4.28
N VAL A 223 -4.35 4.84 3.85
CA VAL A 223 -2.89 4.96 4.03
C VAL A 223 -2.50 5.47 5.42
N ARG A 224 -3.44 6.10 6.17
CA ARG A 224 -3.25 6.51 7.58
C ARG A 224 -3.52 5.39 8.58
N GLY A 225 -4.31 4.40 8.22
CA GLY A 225 -4.70 3.28 9.09
C GLY A 225 -3.65 2.16 9.17
N HIS A 226 -2.50 2.36 8.57
CA HIS A 226 -1.35 1.46 8.61
C HIS A 226 -0.17 2.16 9.26
#